data_2cb53e87df3a291b10c7b5a282551e86
#
_entry.id   2cb53e87df3a291b10c7b5a282551e86
#
_cell.length_a   1.000
_cell.length_b   1.000
_cell.length_c   1.000
_cell.angle_alpha   90.00
_cell.angle_beta   90.00
_cell.angle_gamma   90.00
#
_symmetry.space_group_name_H-M   'P 1'
#
loop_
_entity.id
_entity.type
_entity.pdbx_description
1 polymer ?
#
loop_
_entity_poly.entity_id
_entity_poly.type
_entity_poly.pdbx_seq_one_letter_code
_entity_poly.pdbx_strand_id
1 'polypeptide(L)'
;MKFNLAIAALGLSAAAQAQSVSIITTPVGSFSNSAGAAMAKVLVDKAKLRAVVQAQASTGFEETVSGTADFNVSNSFDATLFATGSGEYEGRGAHKNLRYVGALIPYRVAMHVRADSPFQRIADLKGKRISSEFNTQKTIGRIIAAHLANAGLTYNDVQKVPTPNVVRQADDFMSNKTDTMFFALGSAAIKQANASVGGVRVLEVDTSPEAVKRVQDLLPGAYIMQVSPHPSVEGLSKLTNLVAFDMVMVARAELADDVVYQVAKALYENKAELAATFPPFALFNPKAMAKPLLSVPFHPGALKFFKEAGIAP
;
A
#
# COMPACT_ATOMS: atom_id res chain seq x y z
N MET A 1 -19.70 -62.38 41.93
CA MET A 1 -20.08 -61.29 41.02
C MET A 1 -18.90 -60.33 40.87
N LYS A 2 -18.25 -60.34 39.68
CA LYS A 2 -17.12 -59.45 39.37
C LYS A 2 -17.68 -58.33 38.47
N PHE A 3 -17.72 -57.08 38.93
CA PHE A 3 -18.08 -55.93 38.14
C PHE A 3 -16.85 -55.42 37.36
N ASN A 4 -16.89 -55.54 36.02
CA ASN A 4 -15.93 -54.87 35.16
C ASN A 4 -16.38 -53.46 34.89
N LEU A 5 -15.62 -52.49 35.39
CA LEU A 5 -15.78 -51.05 35.06
C LEU A 5 -15.04 -50.77 33.73
N ALA A 6 -15.78 -50.56 32.65
CA ALA A 6 -15.21 -50.10 31.38
C ALA A 6 -15.11 -48.56 31.46
N ILE A 7 -13.88 -48.05 31.49
CA ILE A 7 -13.59 -46.61 31.40
C ILE A 7 -13.62 -46.26 29.89
N ALA A 8 -14.68 -45.56 29.49
CA ALA A 8 -14.76 -44.95 28.13
C ALA A 8 -13.89 -43.69 28.12
N ALA A 9 -12.78 -43.75 27.44
CA ALA A 9 -11.94 -42.57 27.16
C ALA A 9 -12.65 -41.71 26.10
N LEU A 10 -13.29 -40.61 26.55
CA LEU A 10 -13.76 -39.54 25.65
C LEU A 10 -12.54 -38.80 25.10
N GLY A 11 -12.18 -39.11 23.87
CA GLY A 11 -11.22 -38.32 23.10
C GLY A 11 -11.81 -36.93 22.82
N LEU A 12 -11.39 -35.91 23.55
CA LEU A 12 -11.63 -34.52 23.15
C LEU A 12 -10.83 -34.26 21.87
N SER A 13 -11.53 -34.32 20.73
CA SER A 13 -11.01 -33.73 19.50
C SER A 13 -11.00 -32.22 19.69
N ALA A 14 -9.83 -31.65 20.00
CA ALA A 14 -9.63 -30.22 19.93
C ALA A 14 -9.80 -29.82 18.47
N ALA A 15 -10.97 -29.31 18.13
CA ALA A 15 -11.16 -28.65 16.83
C ALA A 15 -10.15 -27.52 16.78
N ALA A 16 -9.13 -27.65 15.91
CA ALA A 16 -8.19 -26.58 15.67
C ALA A 16 -8.98 -25.38 15.15
N GLN A 17 -9.23 -24.39 16.00
CA GLN A 17 -9.86 -23.16 15.58
C GLN A 17 -8.91 -22.48 14.61
N ALA A 18 -9.40 -22.21 13.40
CA ALA A 18 -8.63 -21.46 12.40
C ALA A 18 -8.21 -20.12 13.01
N GLN A 19 -6.91 -19.88 13.07
CA GLN A 19 -6.36 -18.66 13.64
C GLN A 19 -6.84 -17.45 12.83
N SER A 20 -7.38 -16.45 13.54
CA SER A 20 -7.85 -15.21 12.93
C SER A 20 -6.70 -14.21 12.79
N VAL A 21 -6.63 -13.56 11.64
CA VAL A 21 -5.70 -12.45 11.39
C VAL A 21 -6.45 -11.28 10.77
N SER A 22 -6.04 -10.07 11.12
CA SER A 22 -6.58 -8.84 10.57
C SER A 22 -5.52 -8.12 9.73
N ILE A 23 -5.95 -7.58 8.58
CA ILE A 23 -5.11 -6.78 7.68
C ILE A 23 -5.72 -5.39 7.59
N ILE A 24 -5.03 -4.40 8.15
CA ILE A 24 -5.47 -3.02 8.04
C ILE A 24 -5.03 -2.41 6.72
N THR A 25 -5.91 -1.64 6.11
CA THR A 25 -5.70 -0.96 4.83
C THR A 25 -6.27 0.46 4.88
N THR A 26 -5.92 1.30 3.91
CA THR A 26 -6.59 2.58 3.69
C THR A 26 -8.01 2.38 3.15
N PRO A 27 -8.83 3.43 2.96
CA PRO A 27 -10.28 3.28 2.69
C PRO A 27 -10.62 2.37 1.50
N VAL A 28 -11.82 1.83 1.50
CA VAL A 28 -12.39 1.08 0.37
C VAL A 28 -12.26 1.92 -0.92
N GLY A 29 -11.88 1.28 -2.02
CA GLY A 29 -11.59 1.94 -3.30
C GLY A 29 -10.12 2.34 -3.48
N SER A 30 -9.31 2.33 -2.41
CA SER A 30 -7.87 2.54 -2.50
C SER A 30 -7.14 1.30 -3.03
N PHE A 31 -5.90 1.51 -3.46
CA PHE A 31 -5.03 0.44 -3.95
C PHE A 31 -4.69 -0.59 -2.86
N SER A 32 -4.34 -0.12 -1.64
CA SER A 32 -4.02 -1.00 -0.52
C SER A 32 -5.22 -1.84 -0.06
N ASN A 33 -6.44 -1.28 -0.15
CA ASN A 33 -7.64 -2.04 0.20
C ASN A 33 -7.88 -3.19 -0.78
N SER A 34 -7.76 -2.95 -2.08
CA SER A 34 -7.88 -4.00 -3.10
C SER A 34 -6.77 -5.06 -2.97
N ALA A 35 -5.54 -4.64 -2.67
CA ALA A 35 -4.43 -5.56 -2.40
C ALA A 35 -4.67 -6.38 -1.12
N GLY A 36 -5.14 -5.75 -0.04
CA GLY A 36 -5.48 -6.42 1.21
C GLY A 36 -6.56 -7.48 1.03
N ALA A 37 -7.58 -7.18 0.22
CA ALA A 37 -8.64 -8.14 -0.10
C ALA A 37 -8.09 -9.38 -0.85
N ALA A 38 -7.18 -9.17 -1.82
CA ALA A 38 -6.54 -10.28 -2.54
C ALA A 38 -5.67 -11.14 -1.60
N MET A 39 -4.92 -10.51 -0.72
CA MET A 39 -4.11 -11.22 0.28
C MET A 39 -4.99 -11.99 1.26
N ALA A 40 -6.04 -11.37 1.80
CA ALA A 40 -6.97 -12.04 2.71
C ALA A 40 -7.58 -13.30 2.07
N LYS A 41 -7.98 -13.21 0.79
CA LYS A 41 -8.48 -14.36 0.04
C LYS A 41 -7.45 -15.49 -0.02
N VAL A 42 -6.19 -15.19 -0.35
CA VAL A 42 -5.11 -16.19 -0.39
C VAL A 42 -4.88 -16.79 1.00
N LEU A 43 -4.88 -16.00 2.06
CA LEU A 43 -4.70 -16.50 3.43
C LEU A 43 -5.83 -17.45 3.84
N VAL A 44 -7.06 -17.16 3.46
CA VAL A 44 -8.21 -18.04 3.73
C VAL A 44 -8.10 -19.33 2.92
N ASP A 45 -7.87 -19.24 1.62
CA ASP A 45 -7.93 -20.39 0.71
C ASP A 45 -6.72 -21.31 0.86
N LYS A 46 -5.52 -20.76 1.07
CA LYS A 46 -4.23 -21.48 1.03
C LYS A 46 -3.59 -21.72 2.40
N ALA A 47 -3.68 -20.75 3.31
CA ALA A 47 -3.09 -20.89 4.65
C ALA A 47 -4.10 -21.36 5.71
N LYS A 48 -5.40 -21.46 5.36
CA LYS A 48 -6.48 -21.84 6.29
C LYS A 48 -6.62 -20.89 7.49
N LEU A 49 -6.18 -19.65 7.32
CA LEU A 49 -6.38 -18.59 8.30
C LEU A 49 -7.74 -17.91 8.10
N ARG A 50 -8.33 -17.39 9.16
CA ARG A 50 -9.48 -16.47 9.04
C ARG A 50 -8.93 -15.06 8.87
N ALA A 51 -8.86 -14.56 7.64
CA ALA A 51 -8.33 -13.25 7.35
C ALA A 51 -9.45 -12.22 7.13
N VAL A 52 -9.37 -11.09 7.84
CA VAL A 52 -10.32 -9.97 7.76
C VAL A 52 -9.58 -8.70 7.33
N VAL A 53 -10.13 -7.98 6.35
CA VAL A 53 -9.61 -6.67 5.94
C VAL A 53 -10.34 -5.58 6.71
N GLN A 54 -9.58 -4.72 7.39
CA GLN A 54 -10.06 -3.55 8.13
C GLN A 54 -9.69 -2.29 7.34
N ALA A 55 -10.64 -1.77 6.56
CA ALA A 55 -10.47 -0.52 5.83
C ALA A 55 -10.72 0.67 6.76
N GLN A 56 -9.79 1.63 6.78
CA GLN A 56 -9.95 2.83 7.60
C GLN A 56 -9.35 4.10 6.97
N ALA A 57 -9.70 5.25 7.52
CA ALA A 57 -9.29 6.54 6.97
C ALA A 57 -7.81 6.87 7.25
N SER A 58 -7.20 6.29 8.29
CA SER A 58 -5.80 6.50 8.66
C SER A 58 -4.84 5.56 7.92
N THR A 59 -3.54 5.68 8.18
CA THR A 59 -2.50 4.78 7.65
C THR A 59 -2.44 3.44 8.37
N GLY A 60 -3.06 3.30 9.55
CA GLY A 60 -3.19 2.05 10.29
C GLY A 60 -1.96 1.61 11.10
N PHE A 61 -0.90 2.40 11.17
CA PHE A 61 0.31 2.01 11.89
C PHE A 61 0.10 1.95 13.41
N GLU A 62 -0.62 2.91 13.99
CA GLU A 62 -0.91 2.94 15.44
C GLU A 62 -1.70 1.69 15.85
N GLU A 63 -2.70 1.31 15.06
CA GLU A 63 -3.51 0.12 15.29
C GLU A 63 -2.68 -1.16 15.17
N THR A 64 -1.69 -1.17 14.30
CA THR A 64 -0.78 -2.32 14.13
C THR A 64 0.14 -2.46 15.34
N VAL A 65 0.80 -1.38 15.76
CA VAL A 65 1.74 -1.46 16.89
C VAL A 65 1.05 -1.60 18.24
N SER A 66 -0.21 -1.16 18.39
CA SER A 66 -1.03 -1.39 19.58
C SER A 66 -1.64 -2.79 19.64
N GLY A 67 -1.61 -3.55 18.54
CA GLY A 67 -2.21 -4.89 18.46
C GLY A 67 -3.71 -4.91 18.16
N THR A 68 -4.31 -3.77 17.82
CA THR A 68 -5.71 -3.69 17.34
C THR A 68 -5.84 -4.34 15.94
N ALA A 69 -4.76 -4.30 15.15
CA ALA A 69 -4.64 -5.07 13.92
C ALA A 69 -3.34 -5.87 13.92
N ASP A 70 -3.31 -7.00 13.19
CA ASP A 70 -2.14 -7.87 13.12
C ASP A 70 -1.15 -7.43 12.06
N PHE A 71 -1.65 -7.07 10.89
CA PHE A 71 -0.86 -6.67 9.72
C PHE A 71 -1.34 -5.34 9.17
N ASN A 72 -0.42 -4.60 8.55
CA ASN A 72 -0.72 -3.38 7.81
C ASN A 72 -0.11 -3.46 6.41
N VAL A 73 -0.89 -3.04 5.41
CA VAL A 73 -0.45 -2.89 4.03
C VAL A 73 -0.23 -1.41 3.74
N SER A 74 1.02 -1.03 3.64
CA SER A 74 1.44 0.37 3.50
C SER A 74 2.50 0.55 2.40
N ASN A 75 3.13 1.70 2.37
CA ASN A 75 4.27 1.97 1.52
C ASN A 75 5.58 2.02 2.31
N SER A 76 6.69 1.77 1.63
CA SER A 76 8.01 1.61 2.25
C SER A 76 8.49 2.86 2.99
N PHE A 77 8.33 4.04 2.40
CA PHE A 77 8.82 5.28 3.01
C PHE A 77 8.00 5.67 4.25
N ASP A 78 6.67 5.46 4.23
CA ASP A 78 5.79 5.78 5.35
C ASP A 78 6.05 4.86 6.55
N ALA A 79 6.24 3.55 6.30
CA ALA A 79 6.67 2.62 7.34
C ALA A 79 8.01 3.02 7.98
N THR A 80 8.96 3.51 7.17
CA THR A 80 10.24 4.04 7.67
C THR A 80 10.06 5.31 8.51
N LEU A 81 9.25 6.27 8.03
CA LEU A 81 8.96 7.50 8.76
C LEU A 81 8.26 7.22 10.10
N PHE A 82 7.28 6.30 10.11
CA PHE A 82 6.59 5.90 11.33
C PHE A 82 7.56 5.22 12.32
N ALA A 83 8.35 4.26 11.86
CA ALA A 83 9.28 3.54 12.71
C ALA A 83 10.34 4.46 13.35
N THR A 84 10.75 5.51 12.65
CA THR A 84 11.74 6.49 13.12
C THR A 84 11.13 7.67 13.88
N GLY A 85 9.81 7.84 13.85
CA GLY A 85 9.13 9.00 14.44
C GLY A 85 9.46 10.30 13.73
N SER A 86 9.64 10.24 12.40
CA SER A 86 10.01 11.40 11.57
C SER A 86 8.91 11.78 10.58
N GLY A 87 9.06 12.91 9.88
CA GLY A 87 8.07 13.38 8.92
C GLY A 87 6.72 13.67 9.56
N GLU A 88 5.65 13.05 9.09
CA GLU A 88 4.29 13.22 9.61
C GLU A 88 4.11 12.67 11.03
N TYR A 89 5.08 11.90 11.53
CA TYR A 89 5.08 11.27 12.86
C TYR A 89 6.02 11.98 13.84
N GLU A 90 6.59 13.11 13.45
CA GLU A 90 7.45 13.91 14.33
C GLU A 90 6.74 14.27 15.64
N GLY A 91 7.46 14.17 16.76
CA GLY A 91 6.92 14.38 18.10
C GLY A 91 6.18 13.19 18.72
N ARG A 92 5.97 12.09 17.98
CA ARG A 92 5.35 10.85 18.52
C ARG A 92 6.35 9.83 19.04
N GLY A 93 7.65 10.06 18.79
CA GLY A 93 8.71 9.11 19.11
C GLY A 93 8.88 7.99 18.08
N ALA A 94 9.92 7.18 18.26
CA ALA A 94 10.20 6.05 17.37
C ALA A 94 9.43 4.80 17.79
N HIS A 95 8.80 4.12 16.84
CA HIS A 95 8.03 2.89 17.07
C HIS A 95 8.90 1.64 16.80
N LYS A 96 9.75 1.30 17.77
CA LYS A 96 10.72 0.20 17.67
C LYS A 96 10.11 -1.21 17.61
N ASN A 97 8.82 -1.35 17.88
CA ASN A 97 8.09 -2.62 17.80
C ASN A 97 7.47 -2.89 16.42
N LEU A 98 7.57 -1.96 15.46
CA LEU A 98 7.18 -2.26 14.08
C LEU A 98 8.16 -3.26 13.46
N ARG A 99 7.63 -4.26 12.74
CA ARG A 99 8.40 -5.31 12.04
C ARG A 99 7.98 -5.41 10.60
N TYR A 100 8.94 -5.71 9.76
CA TYR A 100 8.76 -5.89 8.33
C TYR A 100 8.46 -7.36 8.01
N VAL A 101 7.38 -7.59 7.27
CA VAL A 101 6.99 -8.93 6.82
C VAL A 101 7.51 -9.18 5.39
N GLY A 102 7.49 -8.16 4.54
CA GLY A 102 8.10 -8.27 3.22
C GLY A 102 7.64 -7.21 2.22
N ALA A 103 8.43 -7.05 1.16
CA ALA A 103 8.05 -6.26 -0.02
C ALA A 103 7.02 -7.03 -0.84
N LEU A 104 6.06 -6.31 -1.40
CA LEU A 104 4.99 -6.87 -2.21
C LEU A 104 5.14 -6.42 -3.68
N ILE A 105 4.48 -5.34 -4.06
CA ILE A 105 4.49 -4.82 -5.43
C ILE A 105 4.83 -3.34 -5.43
N PRO A 106 5.33 -2.78 -6.53
CA PRO A 106 5.51 -1.34 -6.62
C PRO A 106 4.16 -0.63 -6.64
N TYR A 107 3.99 0.37 -5.79
CA TYR A 107 3.05 1.44 -6.03
C TYR A 107 3.57 2.26 -7.20
N ARG A 108 2.83 2.29 -8.29
CA ARG A 108 3.07 3.19 -9.43
C ARG A 108 2.06 4.31 -9.30
N VAL A 109 2.52 5.49 -8.93
CA VAL A 109 1.66 6.59 -8.51
C VAL A 109 1.74 7.76 -9.48
N ALA A 110 0.60 8.43 -9.69
CA ALA A 110 0.53 9.51 -10.66
C ALA A 110 -0.51 10.57 -10.29
N MET A 111 -0.28 11.78 -10.78
CA MET A 111 -1.30 12.81 -10.91
C MET A 111 -2.12 12.55 -12.17
N HIS A 112 -3.42 12.53 -12.03
CA HIS A 112 -4.37 12.35 -13.13
C HIS A 112 -5.15 13.65 -13.36
N VAL A 113 -5.42 13.94 -14.62
CA VAL A 113 -6.28 15.03 -15.07
C VAL A 113 -7.40 14.46 -15.94
N ARG A 114 -8.44 15.24 -16.27
CA ARG A 114 -9.42 14.86 -17.28
C ARG A 114 -8.74 14.68 -18.63
N ALA A 115 -9.18 13.73 -19.44
CA ALA A 115 -8.56 13.42 -20.73
C ALA A 115 -8.60 14.61 -21.70
N ASP A 116 -9.64 15.42 -21.63
CA ASP A 116 -9.84 16.65 -22.44
C ASP A 116 -9.15 17.90 -21.84
N SER A 117 -8.52 17.78 -20.67
CA SER A 117 -7.78 18.88 -20.04
C SER A 117 -6.59 19.33 -20.91
N PRO A 118 -6.29 20.64 -20.93
CA PRO A 118 -5.11 21.17 -21.63
C PRO A 118 -3.78 20.83 -20.93
N PHE A 119 -3.81 20.36 -19.67
CA PHE A 119 -2.60 20.08 -18.88
C PHE A 119 -1.89 18.83 -19.40
N GLN A 120 -0.63 18.95 -19.81
CA GLN A 120 0.15 17.86 -20.40
C GLN A 120 1.22 17.31 -19.44
N ARG A 121 1.69 18.11 -18.51
CA ARG A 121 2.77 17.80 -17.56
C ARG A 121 2.51 18.47 -16.22
N ILE A 122 3.21 18.04 -15.19
CA ILE A 122 3.01 18.54 -13.82
C ILE A 122 3.25 20.05 -13.71
N ALA A 123 4.17 20.62 -14.50
CA ALA A 123 4.42 22.06 -14.52
C ALA A 123 3.17 22.89 -14.89
N ASP A 124 2.25 22.32 -15.65
CA ASP A 124 1.01 23.00 -16.08
C ASP A 124 0.00 23.15 -14.93
N LEU A 125 0.28 22.53 -13.79
CA LEU A 125 -0.57 22.58 -12.59
C LEU A 125 -0.38 23.87 -11.77
N LYS A 126 0.54 24.76 -12.15
CA LYS A 126 0.70 26.07 -11.48
C LYS A 126 -0.61 26.84 -11.50
N GLY A 127 -1.06 27.31 -10.33
CA GLY A 127 -2.33 28.03 -10.15
C GLY A 127 -3.59 27.16 -10.23
N LYS A 128 -3.47 25.82 -10.34
CA LYS A 128 -4.62 24.90 -10.43
C LYS A 128 -5.06 24.41 -9.06
N ARG A 129 -6.30 23.91 -8.98
CA ARG A 129 -6.92 23.41 -7.74
C ARG A 129 -6.44 22.01 -7.45
N ILE A 130 -5.64 21.84 -6.40
CA ILE A 130 -5.01 20.59 -6.01
C ILE A 130 -5.44 20.21 -4.60
N SER A 131 -5.80 18.93 -4.40
CA SER A 131 -6.10 18.38 -3.07
C SER A 131 -4.92 18.56 -2.12
N SER A 132 -5.21 18.96 -0.89
CA SER A 132 -4.22 19.31 0.14
C SER A 132 -4.68 18.90 1.54
N GLU A 133 -3.80 19.09 2.52
CA GLU A 133 -4.00 18.91 3.97
C GLU A 133 -4.16 17.46 4.43
N PHE A 134 -4.96 16.63 3.79
CA PHE A 134 -5.11 15.17 4.06
C PHE A 134 -5.02 14.80 5.56
N ASN A 135 -5.87 15.42 6.42
CA ASN A 135 -5.77 15.33 7.89
C ASN A 135 -5.80 13.89 8.43
N THR A 136 -6.43 12.95 7.72
CA THR A 136 -6.45 11.52 8.11
C THR A 136 -5.39 10.68 7.40
N GLN A 137 -4.78 11.20 6.32
CA GLN A 137 -3.73 10.54 5.53
C GLN A 137 -2.66 11.55 5.08
N LYS A 138 -1.96 12.16 6.02
CA LYS A 138 -0.98 13.23 5.74
C LYS A 138 0.09 12.84 4.72
N THR A 139 0.47 11.56 4.70
CA THR A 139 1.42 11.00 3.72
C THR A 139 1.00 11.22 2.27
N ILE A 140 -0.31 11.26 1.96
CA ILE A 140 -0.79 11.56 0.60
C ILE A 140 -0.41 12.98 0.19
N GLY A 141 -0.53 13.94 1.10
CA GLY A 141 -0.08 15.32 0.86
C GLY A 141 1.41 15.39 0.54
N ARG A 142 2.26 14.60 1.24
CA ARG A 142 3.69 14.48 0.96
C ARG A 142 3.96 13.91 -0.43
N ILE A 143 3.22 12.88 -0.86
CA ILE A 143 3.41 12.28 -2.19
C ILE A 143 3.02 13.29 -3.29
N ILE A 144 1.92 14.03 -3.11
CA ILE A 144 1.53 15.08 -4.05
C ILE A 144 2.58 16.20 -4.07
N ALA A 145 3.10 16.62 -2.90
CA ALA A 145 4.18 17.59 -2.81
C ALA A 145 5.43 17.13 -3.60
N ALA A 146 5.76 15.82 -3.56
CA ALA A 146 6.86 15.27 -4.31
C ALA A 146 6.63 15.32 -5.84
N HIS A 147 5.38 15.10 -6.29
CA HIS A 147 5.04 15.29 -7.71
C HIS A 147 5.16 16.76 -8.13
N LEU A 148 4.66 17.68 -7.32
CA LEU A 148 4.83 19.12 -7.57
C LEU A 148 6.32 19.50 -7.60
N ALA A 149 7.10 19.04 -6.62
CA ALA A 149 8.54 19.29 -6.54
C ALA A 149 9.32 18.72 -7.74
N ASN A 150 8.89 17.60 -8.33
CA ASN A 150 9.45 17.09 -9.57
C ASN A 150 9.48 18.17 -10.66
N ALA A 151 8.42 18.95 -10.77
CA ALA A 151 8.31 20.07 -11.73
C ALA A 151 8.80 21.42 -11.16
N GLY A 152 9.46 21.45 -10.01
CA GLY A 152 9.91 22.68 -9.36
C GLY A 152 8.79 23.51 -8.74
N LEU A 153 7.61 22.91 -8.49
CA LEU A 153 6.47 23.54 -7.84
C LEU A 153 6.36 23.10 -6.37
N THR A 154 5.61 23.89 -5.63
CA THR A 154 5.23 23.61 -4.24
C THR A 154 3.72 23.80 -4.07
N TYR A 155 3.19 23.47 -2.90
CA TYR A 155 1.79 23.82 -2.56
C TYR A 155 1.50 25.33 -2.53
N ASN A 156 2.52 26.20 -2.49
CA ASN A 156 2.33 27.65 -2.60
C ASN A 156 2.10 28.12 -4.04
N ASP A 157 2.43 27.27 -5.01
CA ASP A 157 2.24 27.57 -6.44
C ASP A 157 0.87 27.11 -6.98
N VAL A 158 0.00 26.54 -6.13
CA VAL A 158 -1.29 25.96 -6.52
C VAL A 158 -2.42 26.45 -5.60
N GLN A 159 -3.66 26.29 -6.04
CA GLN A 159 -4.84 26.53 -5.19
C GLN A 159 -5.12 25.28 -4.35
N LYS A 160 -4.90 25.38 -3.05
CA LYS A 160 -5.08 24.28 -2.11
C LYS A 160 -6.56 24.00 -1.86
N VAL A 161 -6.98 22.74 -2.01
CA VAL A 161 -8.33 22.27 -1.69
C VAL A 161 -8.23 21.24 -0.56
N PRO A 162 -8.63 21.58 0.67
CA PRO A 162 -8.60 20.68 1.79
C PRO A 162 -9.39 19.39 1.52
N THR A 163 -8.75 18.25 1.70
CA THR A 163 -9.31 16.91 1.39
C THR A 163 -8.87 15.94 2.48
N PRO A 164 -9.78 15.17 3.12
CA PRO A 164 -9.41 14.33 4.27
C PRO A 164 -8.55 13.12 3.93
N ASN A 165 -8.79 12.44 2.80
CA ASN A 165 -8.10 11.22 2.41
C ASN A 165 -8.06 11.02 0.88
N VAL A 166 -7.32 9.99 0.45
CA VAL A 166 -7.09 9.71 -0.98
C VAL A 166 -8.36 9.38 -1.76
N VAL A 167 -9.35 8.73 -1.15
CA VAL A 167 -10.58 8.36 -1.87
C VAL A 167 -11.49 9.58 -2.02
N ARG A 168 -11.60 10.41 -0.99
CA ARG A 168 -12.40 11.64 -1.06
C ARG A 168 -11.93 12.59 -2.17
N GLN A 169 -10.63 12.64 -2.46
CA GLN A 169 -10.16 13.48 -3.58
C GLN A 169 -10.68 13.02 -4.95
N ALA A 170 -11.01 11.73 -5.13
CA ALA A 170 -11.65 11.26 -6.36
C ALA A 170 -13.05 11.86 -6.52
N ASP A 171 -13.82 11.95 -5.43
CA ASP A 171 -15.13 12.61 -5.43
C ASP A 171 -15.00 14.10 -5.75
N ASP A 172 -14.00 14.77 -5.14
CA ASP A 172 -13.73 16.19 -5.38
C ASP A 172 -13.31 16.45 -6.84
N PHE A 173 -12.56 15.52 -7.45
CA PHE A 173 -12.21 15.55 -8.88
C PHE A 173 -13.42 15.29 -9.79
N MET A 174 -14.20 14.27 -9.51
CA MET A 174 -15.38 13.91 -10.29
C MET A 174 -16.43 15.05 -10.27
N SER A 175 -16.59 15.73 -9.14
CA SER A 175 -17.48 16.89 -8.96
C SER A 175 -16.87 18.21 -9.44
N ASN A 176 -15.71 18.20 -10.10
CA ASN A 176 -14.99 19.37 -10.61
C ASN A 176 -14.58 20.39 -9.51
N LYS A 177 -14.39 19.94 -8.28
CA LYS A 177 -13.87 20.75 -7.18
C LYS A 177 -12.35 20.89 -7.25
N THR A 178 -11.66 19.86 -7.77
CA THR A 178 -10.22 19.86 -8.06
C THR A 178 -9.94 19.61 -9.54
N ASP A 179 -8.80 20.10 -10.03
CA ASP A 179 -8.37 19.93 -11.42
C ASP A 179 -7.58 18.63 -11.63
N THR A 180 -7.16 18.02 -10.53
CA THR A 180 -6.39 16.76 -10.53
C THR A 180 -6.88 15.82 -9.45
N MET A 181 -6.55 14.54 -9.62
CA MET A 181 -6.54 13.55 -8.53
C MET A 181 -5.22 12.78 -8.54
N PHE A 182 -4.80 12.34 -7.37
CA PHE A 182 -3.62 11.51 -7.18
C PHE A 182 -4.04 10.09 -6.81
N PHE A 183 -3.54 9.08 -7.53
CA PHE A 183 -3.75 7.66 -7.17
C PHE A 183 -2.62 6.76 -7.63
N ALA A 184 -2.55 5.56 -7.01
CA ALA A 184 -1.78 4.45 -7.55
C ALA A 184 -2.54 3.80 -8.72
N LEU A 185 -1.84 3.50 -9.80
CA LEU A 185 -2.40 2.88 -11.01
C LEU A 185 -3.05 1.52 -10.68
N GLY A 186 -4.24 1.30 -11.19
CA GLY A 186 -5.06 0.10 -10.94
C GLY A 186 -5.97 0.22 -9.71
N SER A 187 -6.04 1.39 -9.06
CA SER A 187 -7.02 1.66 -7.99
C SER A 187 -8.45 1.66 -8.54
N ALA A 188 -9.40 1.11 -7.78
CA ALA A 188 -10.82 1.11 -8.16
C ALA A 188 -11.38 2.54 -8.34
N ALA A 189 -10.92 3.49 -7.52
CA ALA A 189 -11.30 4.89 -7.63
C ALA A 189 -10.92 5.53 -8.98
N ILE A 190 -9.79 5.12 -9.59
CA ILE A 190 -9.42 5.62 -10.95
C ILE A 190 -10.41 5.12 -11.99
N LYS A 191 -10.81 3.86 -11.94
CA LYS A 191 -11.81 3.29 -12.87
C LYS A 191 -13.12 4.04 -12.78
N GLN A 192 -13.58 4.30 -11.55
CA GLN A 192 -14.80 5.07 -11.31
C GLN A 192 -14.68 6.49 -11.87
N ALA A 193 -13.59 7.19 -11.56
CA ALA A 193 -13.37 8.55 -12.05
C ALA A 193 -13.26 8.59 -13.57
N ASN A 194 -12.52 7.65 -14.19
CA ASN A 194 -12.39 7.54 -15.65
C ASN A 194 -13.75 7.43 -16.35
N ALA A 195 -14.63 6.58 -15.82
CA ALA A 195 -15.98 6.41 -16.35
C ALA A 195 -16.86 7.67 -16.13
N SER A 196 -16.71 8.33 -14.98
CA SER A 196 -17.58 9.46 -14.59
C SER A 196 -17.25 10.75 -15.33
N VAL A 197 -15.97 10.99 -15.69
CA VAL A 197 -15.53 12.26 -16.30
C VAL A 197 -15.24 12.17 -17.80
N GLY A 198 -15.60 11.05 -18.44
CA GLY A 198 -15.34 10.85 -19.88
C GLY A 198 -13.88 10.53 -20.21
N GLY A 199 -13.12 10.05 -19.24
CA GLY A 199 -11.72 9.67 -19.38
C GLY A 199 -10.77 10.47 -18.51
N VAL A 200 -9.68 9.81 -18.10
CA VAL A 200 -8.56 10.45 -17.38
C VAL A 200 -7.26 10.32 -18.18
N ARG A 201 -6.30 11.17 -17.91
CA ARG A 201 -4.95 11.09 -18.42
C ARG A 201 -3.94 11.27 -17.28
N VAL A 202 -2.90 10.45 -17.29
CA VAL A 202 -1.77 10.54 -16.39
C VAL A 202 -0.81 11.65 -16.84
N LEU A 203 -0.32 12.44 -15.89
CA LEU A 203 0.75 13.39 -16.12
C LEU A 203 2.11 12.70 -15.88
N GLU A 204 2.98 12.77 -16.89
CA GLU A 204 4.33 12.22 -16.83
C GLU A 204 5.23 13.05 -15.94
N VAL A 205 6.17 12.40 -15.23
CA VAL A 205 7.19 13.06 -14.41
C VAL A 205 8.47 13.29 -15.19
N ASP A 206 9.19 14.35 -14.82
CA ASP A 206 10.54 14.63 -15.34
C ASP A 206 11.53 13.62 -14.74
N THR A 207 12.39 13.06 -15.60
CA THR A 207 13.39 12.05 -15.25
C THR A 207 14.80 12.61 -15.10
N SER A 208 14.99 13.94 -15.23
CA SER A 208 16.29 14.56 -14.97
C SER A 208 16.79 14.26 -13.56
N PRO A 209 18.10 14.10 -13.34
CA PRO A 209 18.64 13.80 -12.01
C PRO A 209 18.15 14.77 -10.92
N GLU A 210 18.05 16.05 -11.25
CA GLU A 210 17.59 17.09 -10.32
C GLU A 210 16.11 16.92 -9.97
N ALA A 211 15.26 16.59 -10.95
CA ALA A 211 13.83 16.35 -10.72
C ALA A 211 13.61 15.08 -9.89
N VAL A 212 14.35 14.02 -10.18
CA VAL A 212 14.32 12.77 -9.40
C VAL A 212 14.79 13.01 -7.97
N LYS A 213 15.88 13.78 -7.79
CA LYS A 213 16.38 14.14 -6.46
C LYS A 213 15.32 14.87 -5.64
N ARG A 214 14.62 15.87 -6.22
CA ARG A 214 13.54 16.59 -5.52
C ARG A 214 12.42 15.65 -5.04
N VAL A 215 12.10 14.61 -5.80
CA VAL A 215 11.15 13.56 -5.38
C VAL A 215 11.70 12.77 -4.21
N GLN A 216 12.96 12.32 -4.29
CA GLN A 216 13.61 11.48 -3.27
C GLN A 216 13.85 12.23 -1.95
N ASP A 217 14.07 13.54 -2.00
CA ASP A 217 14.19 14.38 -0.78
C ASP A 217 12.88 14.37 0.04
N LEU A 218 11.73 14.20 -0.61
CA LEU A 218 10.43 14.09 0.05
C LEU A 218 9.99 12.63 0.30
N LEU A 219 10.36 11.70 -0.60
CA LEU A 219 10.00 10.29 -0.55
C LEU A 219 11.26 9.43 -0.57
N PRO A 220 11.93 9.21 0.56
CA PRO A 220 13.15 8.39 0.63
C PRO A 220 12.92 6.99 0.07
N GLY A 221 13.79 6.57 -0.87
CA GLY A 221 13.69 5.27 -1.54
C GLY A 221 12.69 5.20 -2.69
N ALA A 222 12.03 6.32 -3.06
CA ALA A 222 11.25 6.39 -4.30
C ALA A 222 12.18 6.35 -5.54
N TYR A 223 11.63 5.84 -6.63
CA TYR A 223 12.33 5.71 -7.90
C TYR A 223 11.38 6.03 -9.07
N ILE A 224 11.94 6.25 -10.26
CA ILE A 224 11.14 6.42 -11.48
C ILE A 224 11.00 5.07 -12.17
N MET A 225 9.77 4.75 -12.55
CA MET A 225 9.42 3.53 -13.30
C MET A 225 8.73 3.90 -14.61
N GLN A 226 9.17 3.30 -15.72
CA GLN A 226 8.45 3.36 -16.99
C GLN A 226 7.29 2.35 -16.98
N VAL A 227 6.11 2.82 -17.36
CA VAL A 227 4.90 2.00 -17.39
C VAL A 227 4.27 2.07 -18.78
N SER A 228 4.07 0.90 -19.38
CA SER A 228 3.38 0.77 -20.67
C SER A 228 1.86 0.84 -20.50
N PRO A 229 1.11 1.29 -21.50
CA PRO A 229 -0.33 1.17 -21.54
C PRO A 229 -0.77 -0.28 -21.36
N HIS A 230 -1.82 -0.47 -20.58
CA HIS A 230 -2.43 -1.78 -20.36
C HIS A 230 -3.94 -1.59 -20.07
N PRO A 231 -4.83 -2.49 -20.52
CA PRO A 231 -6.27 -2.34 -20.32
C PRO A 231 -6.73 -2.25 -18.86
N SER A 232 -5.90 -2.71 -17.92
CA SER A 232 -6.17 -2.60 -16.47
C SER A 232 -5.62 -1.31 -15.84
N VAL A 233 -5.11 -0.37 -16.66
CA VAL A 233 -4.47 0.86 -16.16
C VAL A 233 -5.03 2.04 -16.94
N GLU A 234 -5.95 2.74 -16.32
CA GLU A 234 -6.61 3.90 -16.90
C GLU A 234 -5.64 5.09 -17.04
N GLY A 235 -5.81 5.89 -18.10
CA GLY A 235 -5.11 7.16 -18.29
C GLY A 235 -3.73 7.07 -18.92
N LEU A 236 -3.24 5.88 -19.27
CA LEU A 236 -1.99 5.69 -20.01
C LEU A 236 -2.27 5.40 -21.49
N SER A 237 -1.81 6.26 -22.39
CA SER A 237 -1.88 6.06 -23.85
C SER A 237 -0.54 5.76 -24.50
N LYS A 238 0.57 5.98 -23.78
CA LYS A 238 1.95 5.77 -24.23
C LYS A 238 2.81 5.27 -23.08
N LEU A 239 4.02 4.82 -23.36
CA LEU A 239 5.04 4.55 -22.34
C LEU A 239 5.29 5.83 -21.54
N THR A 240 5.11 5.78 -20.22
CA THR A 240 5.07 6.95 -19.35
C THR A 240 5.95 6.74 -18.11
N ASN A 241 6.73 7.76 -17.74
CA ASN A 241 7.56 7.75 -16.55
C ASN A 241 6.73 8.20 -15.33
N LEU A 242 6.73 7.41 -14.28
CA LEU A 242 5.96 7.62 -13.06
C LEU A 242 6.84 7.50 -11.82
N VAL A 243 6.44 8.14 -10.75
CA VAL A 243 6.99 7.87 -9.42
C VAL A 243 6.53 6.50 -8.94
N ALA A 244 7.45 5.73 -8.38
CA ALA A 244 7.16 4.46 -7.75
C ALA A 244 7.88 4.31 -6.40
N PHE A 245 7.31 3.51 -5.52
CA PHE A 245 7.88 3.05 -4.26
C PHE A 245 7.25 1.70 -3.89
N ASP A 246 7.89 0.93 -3.02
CA ASP A 246 7.40 -0.43 -2.74
C ASP A 246 6.18 -0.42 -1.80
N MET A 247 5.16 -1.20 -2.13
CA MET A 247 4.17 -1.66 -1.18
C MET A 247 4.81 -2.66 -0.24
N VAL A 248 4.53 -2.54 1.04
CA VAL A 248 5.08 -3.40 2.08
C VAL A 248 3.98 -3.93 2.98
N MET A 249 4.22 -5.11 3.56
CA MET A 249 3.46 -5.60 4.69
C MET A 249 4.30 -5.47 5.96
N VAL A 250 3.71 -4.92 7.00
CA VAL A 250 4.32 -4.80 8.33
C VAL A 250 3.41 -5.39 9.40
N ALA A 251 3.98 -5.73 10.55
CA ALA A 251 3.29 -6.26 11.71
C ALA A 251 3.93 -5.69 13.00
N ARG A 252 3.37 -6.00 14.17
CA ARG A 252 4.04 -5.73 15.44
C ARG A 252 5.03 -6.84 15.80
N ALA A 253 6.01 -6.52 16.63
CA ALA A 253 7.05 -7.47 17.04
C ALA A 253 6.52 -8.66 17.84
N GLU A 254 5.43 -8.46 18.58
CA GLU A 254 4.81 -9.41 19.48
C GLU A 254 3.85 -10.39 18.77
N LEU A 255 3.60 -10.22 17.48
CA LEU A 255 2.80 -11.18 16.72
C LEU A 255 3.54 -12.52 16.64
N ALA A 256 2.81 -13.62 16.81
CA ALA A 256 3.44 -14.95 16.86
C ALA A 256 4.21 -15.28 15.57
N ASP A 257 5.44 -15.76 15.71
CA ASP A 257 6.34 -16.10 14.60
C ASP A 257 5.70 -17.05 13.58
N ASP A 258 4.98 -18.05 14.05
CA ASP A 258 4.33 -19.04 13.18
C ASP A 258 3.21 -18.43 12.33
N VAL A 259 2.50 -17.42 12.84
CA VAL A 259 1.49 -16.67 12.09
C VAL A 259 2.14 -15.90 10.95
N VAL A 260 3.20 -15.15 11.27
CA VAL A 260 3.91 -14.33 10.26
C VAL A 260 4.61 -15.22 9.25
N TYR A 261 5.17 -16.35 9.69
CA TYR A 261 5.73 -17.38 8.80
C TYR A 261 4.68 -17.89 7.80
N GLN A 262 3.49 -18.29 8.28
CA GLN A 262 2.41 -18.80 7.43
C GLN A 262 1.93 -17.73 6.44
N VAL A 263 1.79 -16.48 6.88
CA VAL A 263 1.40 -15.37 6.01
C VAL A 263 2.45 -15.11 4.94
N ALA A 264 3.73 -14.99 5.32
CA ALA A 264 4.82 -14.77 4.36
C ALA A 264 4.89 -15.90 3.31
N LYS A 265 4.81 -17.15 3.75
CA LYS A 265 4.80 -18.33 2.88
C LYS A 265 3.61 -18.33 1.92
N ALA A 266 2.40 -18.11 2.43
CA ALA A 266 1.20 -18.12 1.60
C ALA A 266 1.23 -17.03 0.51
N LEU A 267 1.70 -15.83 0.82
CA LEU A 267 1.85 -14.77 -0.17
C LEU A 267 2.93 -15.10 -1.21
N TYR A 268 4.07 -15.60 -0.76
CA TYR A 268 5.18 -15.98 -1.64
C TYR A 268 4.79 -17.05 -2.66
N GLU A 269 4.10 -18.10 -2.22
CA GLU A 269 3.78 -19.27 -3.03
C GLU A 269 2.58 -19.08 -3.98
N ASN A 270 1.74 -18.04 -3.75
CA ASN A 270 0.46 -17.90 -4.43
C ASN A 270 0.32 -16.60 -5.25
N LYS A 271 1.42 -16.22 -5.97
CA LYS A 271 1.42 -15.03 -6.84
C LYS A 271 0.27 -15.06 -7.88
N ALA A 272 -0.01 -16.22 -8.46
CA ALA A 272 -1.03 -16.35 -9.51
C ALA A 272 -2.43 -16.02 -8.97
N GLU A 273 -2.78 -16.49 -7.79
CA GLU A 273 -4.06 -16.25 -7.13
C GLU A 273 -4.19 -14.78 -6.69
N LEU A 274 -3.11 -14.19 -6.19
CA LEU A 274 -3.05 -12.76 -5.89
C LEU A 274 -3.34 -11.93 -7.15
N ALA A 275 -2.66 -12.24 -8.26
CA ALA A 275 -2.83 -11.54 -9.54
C ALA A 275 -4.23 -11.76 -10.17
N ALA A 276 -4.81 -12.95 -10.01
CA ALA A 276 -6.16 -13.24 -10.48
C ALA A 276 -7.23 -12.41 -9.73
N THR A 277 -6.99 -12.12 -8.43
CA THR A 277 -7.91 -11.33 -7.61
C THR A 277 -7.66 -9.82 -7.77
N PHE A 278 -6.40 -9.41 -7.82
CA PHE A 278 -5.98 -8.02 -8.01
C PHE A 278 -4.84 -7.95 -9.04
N PRO A 279 -5.13 -7.61 -10.31
CA PRO A 279 -4.18 -7.68 -11.43
C PRO A 279 -2.82 -7.02 -11.20
N PRO A 280 -2.67 -5.92 -10.43
CA PRO A 280 -1.37 -5.35 -10.13
C PRO A 280 -0.38 -6.34 -9.47
N PHE A 281 -0.84 -7.41 -8.82
CA PHE A 281 0.02 -8.47 -8.30
C PHE A 281 0.76 -9.27 -9.38
N ALA A 282 0.44 -9.09 -10.66
CA ALA A 282 1.29 -9.60 -11.75
C ALA A 282 2.74 -9.08 -11.64
N LEU A 283 2.93 -7.88 -11.07
CA LEU A 283 4.24 -7.28 -10.79
C LEU A 283 4.93 -7.83 -9.54
N PHE A 284 4.24 -8.63 -8.73
CA PHE A 284 4.85 -9.22 -7.53
C PHE A 284 6.01 -10.13 -7.92
N ASN A 285 7.18 -9.85 -7.33
CA ASN A 285 8.34 -10.72 -7.44
C ASN A 285 8.56 -11.41 -6.08
N PRO A 286 8.12 -12.65 -5.88
CA PRO A 286 8.30 -13.34 -4.62
C PRO A 286 9.76 -13.38 -4.15
N LYS A 287 10.73 -13.55 -5.06
CA LYS A 287 12.16 -13.58 -4.73
C LYS A 287 12.69 -12.25 -4.18
N ALA A 288 12.01 -11.14 -4.47
CA ALA A 288 12.35 -9.83 -3.93
C ALA A 288 11.60 -9.50 -2.62
N MET A 289 10.80 -10.42 -2.08
CA MET A 289 10.03 -10.21 -0.86
C MET A 289 10.91 -9.91 0.35
N ALA A 290 12.12 -10.48 0.37
CA ALA A 290 13.12 -10.26 1.41
C ALA A 290 14.04 -9.03 1.16
N LYS A 291 13.68 -8.12 0.23
CA LYS A 291 14.41 -6.85 0.05
C LYS A 291 14.35 -6.05 1.36
N PRO A 292 15.50 -5.63 1.94
CA PRO A 292 15.50 -4.90 3.21
C PRO A 292 14.72 -3.58 3.15
N LEU A 293 14.08 -3.23 4.24
CA LEU A 293 13.46 -1.94 4.46
C LEU A 293 14.27 -1.14 5.48
N LEU A 294 14.64 0.08 5.12
CA LEU A 294 15.43 0.95 5.98
C LEU A 294 14.70 1.19 7.32
N SER A 295 15.42 1.04 8.43
CA SER A 295 14.95 1.31 9.80
C SER A 295 13.79 0.46 10.31
N VAL A 296 13.33 -0.54 9.54
CA VAL A 296 12.28 -1.48 9.98
C VAL A 296 12.82 -2.90 9.87
N PRO A 297 13.23 -3.54 10.98
CA PRO A 297 13.78 -4.89 10.94
C PRO A 297 12.70 -5.91 10.56
N PHE A 298 13.13 -7.00 9.92
CA PHE A 298 12.22 -8.10 9.61
C PHE A 298 11.63 -8.73 10.88
N HIS A 299 10.41 -9.23 10.74
CA HIS A 299 9.81 -10.11 11.74
C HIS A 299 10.53 -11.46 11.75
N PRO A 300 10.81 -12.05 12.94
CA PRO A 300 11.51 -13.35 13.02
C PRO A 300 10.82 -14.46 12.22
N GLY A 301 9.48 -14.51 12.25
CA GLY A 301 8.69 -15.48 11.46
C GLY A 301 8.88 -15.30 9.95
N ALA A 302 8.97 -14.07 9.45
CA ALA A 302 9.27 -13.81 8.04
C ALA A 302 10.70 -14.27 7.68
N LEU A 303 11.69 -13.92 8.52
CA LEU A 303 13.07 -14.36 8.32
C LEU A 303 13.23 -15.89 8.32
N LYS A 304 12.49 -16.59 9.19
CA LYS A 304 12.46 -18.06 9.21
C LYS A 304 12.04 -18.59 7.84
N PHE A 305 10.92 -18.08 7.31
CA PHE A 305 10.45 -18.48 5.99
C PHE A 305 11.46 -18.11 4.89
N PHE A 306 12.01 -16.91 4.87
CA PHE A 306 12.96 -16.46 3.84
C PHE A 306 14.23 -17.32 3.79
N LYS A 307 14.73 -17.78 4.95
CA LYS A 307 15.85 -18.71 5.02
C LYS A 307 15.50 -20.05 4.37
N GLU A 308 14.32 -20.60 4.67
CA GLU A 308 13.86 -21.86 4.08
C GLU A 308 13.61 -21.72 2.57
N ALA A 309 13.11 -20.59 2.11
CA ALA A 309 12.89 -20.31 0.68
C ALA A 309 14.18 -19.92 -0.09
N GLY A 310 15.31 -19.77 0.59
CA GLY A 310 16.60 -19.40 -0.01
C GLY A 310 16.65 -17.96 -0.54
N ILE A 311 15.88 -17.05 0.06
CA ILE A 311 15.82 -15.63 -0.33
C ILE A 311 16.16 -14.70 0.83
N ALA A 312 16.67 -15.19 1.95
CA ALA A 312 17.06 -14.34 3.09
C ALA A 312 18.05 -13.25 2.65
N PRO A 313 17.93 -11.99 3.20
CA PRO A 313 18.82 -10.89 2.87
C PRO A 313 20.25 -11.12 3.38
#